data_25fe81b1e1f91640df5bba49b2060e8b
#
_entry.id   25fe81b1e1f91640df5bba49b2060e8b
#
_cell.length_a   1.000
_cell.length_b   1.000
_cell.length_c   1.000
_cell.angle_alpha   90.00
_cell.angle_beta   90.00
_cell.angle_gamma   90.00
#
_symmetry.space_group_name_H-M   'P 1'
#
loop_
_entity.id
_entity.type
_entity.pdbx_description
1 polymer ?
#
loop_
_entity_poly.entity_id
_entity_poly.type
_entity_poly.pdbx_seq_one_letter_code
_entity_poly.pdbx_strand_id
1 'polypeptide(L)' 'RAETARYHLLSDVPQGDYRTVLDKLIAADILRGRSGTGEERVLDLTEDSVRLLVLLDRAGAFGS' A
#
# COMPACT_ATOMS: atom_id res chain seq x y z
N ARG A 1 20.49 13.25 -5.04
CA ARG A 1 19.04 13.21 -5.13
C ARG A 1 18.46 12.60 -3.84
N ALA A 2 17.32 13.11 -3.46
CA ALA A 2 16.66 12.60 -2.26
C ALA A 2 16.24 11.14 -2.47
N GLU A 3 16.31 10.39 -1.41
CA GLU A 3 15.84 9.01 -1.44
C GLU A 3 14.32 8.97 -1.49
N THR A 4 13.80 7.98 -2.18
CA THR A 4 12.36 7.76 -2.21
C THR A 4 11.91 7.26 -0.83
N ALA A 5 10.84 7.83 -0.32
CA ALA A 5 10.28 7.36 0.94
C ALA A 5 9.86 5.89 0.82
N ARG A 6 10.01 5.16 1.90
CA ARG A 6 9.69 3.74 1.92
C ARG A 6 8.84 3.44 3.14
N TYR A 7 7.82 2.64 2.94
CA TYR A 7 6.92 2.20 3.99
C TYR A 7 7.23 0.75 4.31
N HIS A 8 7.85 0.52 5.43
CA HIS A 8 8.24 -0.84 5.82
C HIS A 8 7.03 -1.60 6.34
N LEU A 9 6.26 -0.97 7.22
CA LEU A 9 5.06 -1.57 7.82
C LEU A 9 3.81 -0.85 7.33
N LEU A 10 2.67 -1.52 7.44
CA LEU A 10 1.40 -0.88 7.12
C LEU A 10 1.19 0.37 7.97
N SER A 11 1.59 0.32 9.24
CA SER A 11 1.45 1.47 10.13
C SER A 11 2.29 2.67 9.70
N ASP A 12 3.30 2.47 8.86
CA ASP A 12 4.10 3.58 8.35
C ASP A 12 3.41 4.36 7.25
N VAL A 13 2.35 3.80 6.67
CA VAL A 13 1.64 4.43 5.56
C VAL A 13 0.74 5.54 6.11
N PRO A 14 0.82 6.78 5.57
CA PRO A 14 -0.03 7.85 6.04
C PRO A 14 -1.51 7.53 5.85
N GLN A 15 -2.34 8.02 6.76
CA GLN A 15 -3.78 7.90 6.60
C GLN A 15 -4.22 8.68 5.38
N GLY A 16 -5.24 8.19 4.69
CA GLY A 16 -5.77 8.81 3.49
C GLY A 16 -5.84 7.83 2.35
N ASP A 17 -5.65 8.33 1.13
CA ASP A 17 -5.81 7.51 -0.06
C ASP A 17 -4.86 6.32 -0.09
N TYR A 18 -3.61 6.52 0.33
CA TYR A 18 -2.64 5.43 0.33
C TYR A 18 -3.10 4.30 1.23
N ARG A 19 -3.49 4.64 2.46
CA ARG A 19 -3.91 3.64 3.42
C ARG A 19 -5.19 2.96 2.98
N THR A 20 -6.13 3.73 2.44
CA THR A 20 -7.40 3.20 1.97
C THR A 20 -7.18 2.16 0.86
N VAL A 21 -6.33 2.49 -0.11
CA VAL A 21 -6.07 1.57 -1.21
C VAL A 21 -5.36 0.31 -0.71
N LEU A 22 -4.36 0.47 0.16
CA LEU A 22 -3.64 -0.68 0.68
C LEU A 22 -4.55 -1.59 1.49
N ASP A 23 -5.41 -1.02 2.33
CA ASP A 23 -6.36 -1.83 3.10
C ASP A 23 -7.30 -2.60 2.17
N LYS A 24 -7.76 -1.95 1.11
CA LYS A 24 -8.63 -2.58 0.13
C LYS A 24 -7.93 -3.75 -0.55
N LEU A 25 -6.68 -3.56 -0.96
CA LEU A 25 -5.94 -4.61 -1.65
C LEU A 25 -5.62 -5.77 -0.72
N ILE A 26 -5.33 -5.48 0.54
CA ILE A 26 -5.09 -6.53 1.53
C ILE A 26 -6.38 -7.33 1.77
N ALA A 27 -7.51 -6.64 1.91
CA ALA A 27 -8.78 -7.30 2.14
C ALA A 27 -9.18 -8.18 0.97
N ALA A 28 -8.81 -7.79 -0.25
CA ALA A 28 -9.11 -8.56 -1.45
C ALA A 28 -8.07 -9.65 -1.74
N ASP A 29 -7.07 -9.78 -0.87
CA ASP A 29 -5.98 -10.76 -1.01
C ASP A 29 -5.14 -10.52 -2.26
N ILE A 30 -5.15 -9.30 -2.77
CA ILE A 30 -4.30 -8.92 -3.89
C ILE A 30 -2.91 -8.58 -3.38
N LEU A 31 -2.85 -7.87 -2.24
CA LEU A 31 -1.60 -7.49 -1.59
C LEU A 31 -1.50 -8.25 -0.28
N ARG A 32 -0.49 -9.11 -0.16
CA ARG A 32 -0.36 -9.95 1.03
C ARG A 32 0.68 -9.47 2.01
N GLY A 33 1.65 -8.72 1.54
CA GLY A 33 2.77 -8.34 2.36
C GLY A 33 3.74 -9.49 2.53
N ARG A 34 4.80 -9.27 3.31
CA ARG A 34 5.86 -10.26 3.49
C ARG A 34 5.69 -11.04 4.78
N SER A 35 5.20 -10.41 5.82
CA SER A 35 4.96 -11.07 7.09
C SER A 35 4.16 -10.14 7.99
N GLY A 36 3.75 -10.64 9.15
CA GLY A 36 3.01 -9.85 10.11
C GLY A 36 1.55 -9.74 9.77
N THR A 37 0.80 -9.12 10.67
CA THR A 37 -0.63 -8.92 10.49
C THR A 37 -1.02 -7.55 11.00
N GLY A 38 -2.18 -7.06 10.53
CA GLY A 38 -2.70 -5.78 10.97
C GLY A 38 -1.74 -4.65 10.68
N GLU A 39 -1.57 -3.76 11.64
CA GLU A 39 -0.70 -2.60 11.47
C GLU A 39 0.77 -2.97 11.36
N GLU A 40 1.14 -4.16 11.82
CA GLU A 40 2.52 -4.60 11.79
C GLU A 40 2.85 -5.43 10.56
N ARG A 41 1.93 -5.50 9.61
CA ARG A 41 2.18 -6.22 8.36
C ARG A 41 3.35 -5.58 7.62
N VAL A 42 4.34 -6.39 7.27
CA VAL A 42 5.53 -5.93 6.58
C VAL A 42 5.24 -5.82 5.09
N LEU A 43 5.25 -4.62 4.55
CA LEU A 43 4.97 -4.37 3.14
C LEU A 43 6.24 -4.09 2.36
N ASP A 44 7.13 -3.30 2.93
CA ASP A 44 8.41 -2.93 2.32
C ASP A 44 8.20 -2.33 0.93
N LEU A 45 7.29 -1.37 0.84
CA LEU A 45 6.95 -0.70 -0.41
C LEU A 45 7.53 0.70 -0.42
N THR A 46 7.91 1.18 -1.60
CA THR A 46 8.30 2.57 -1.76
C THR A 46 7.07 3.44 -1.95
N GLU A 47 7.23 4.74 -1.68
CA GLU A 47 6.14 5.67 -1.90
C GLU A 47 5.68 5.66 -3.35
N ASP A 48 6.63 5.59 -4.29
CA ASP A 48 6.29 5.56 -5.71
C ASP A 48 5.43 4.35 -6.06
N SER A 49 5.75 3.20 -5.46
CA SER A 49 4.95 1.99 -5.68
C SER A 49 3.52 2.17 -5.15
N VAL A 50 3.39 2.75 -3.96
CA VAL A 50 2.07 2.96 -3.36
C VAL A 50 1.28 3.97 -4.19
N ARG A 51 1.93 5.04 -4.65
CA ARG A 51 1.26 6.02 -5.50
C ARG A 51 0.74 5.37 -6.78
N LEU A 52 1.55 4.49 -7.37
CA LEU A 52 1.12 3.79 -8.58
C LEU A 52 -0.10 2.92 -8.31
N LEU A 53 -0.14 2.25 -7.17
CA LEU A 53 -1.30 1.44 -6.80
C LEU A 53 -2.55 2.30 -6.66
N VAL A 54 -2.42 3.51 -6.12
CA VAL A 54 -3.55 4.43 -6.01
C VAL A 54 -4.06 4.82 -7.41
N LEU A 55 -3.15 5.12 -8.32
CA LEU A 55 -3.54 5.48 -9.68
C LEU A 55 -4.23 4.33 -10.39
N LEU A 56 -3.73 3.12 -10.21
CA LEU A 56 -4.35 1.94 -10.77
C LEU A 56 -5.75 1.71 -10.20
N ASP A 57 -5.91 1.95 -8.91
CA ASP A 57 -7.22 1.81 -8.28
C ASP A 57 -8.21 2.81 -8.87
N ARG A 58 -7.78 4.05 -9.06
CA ARG A 58 -8.63 5.08 -9.65
C ARG A 58 -9.01 4.74 -11.08
N ALA A 59 -8.13 4.07 -11.79
CA ALA A 59 -8.39 3.64 -13.16
C ALA A 59 -9.27 2.39 -13.23
N GLY A 60 -9.62 1.81 -12.09
CA GLY A 60 -10.48 0.64 -12.06
C GLY A 60 -9.75 -0.68 -12.28
N ALA A 61 -8.42 -0.69 -12.18
CA ALA A 61 -7.64 -1.89 -12.46
C ALA A 61 -7.95 -3.02 -11.48
N PHE A 62 -8.37 -2.68 -10.27
CA PHE A 62 -8.66 -3.68 -9.23
C PHE A 62 -10.14 -3.92 -9.05
N GLY A 63 -10.94 -3.40 -9.95
CA GLY A 63 -12.39 -3.44 -9.78
C GLY A 63 -12.81 -2.34 -8.82
N SER A 64 -14.05 -2.31 -8.47
CA SER A 64 -14.56 -1.25 -7.60
C SER A 64 -15.47 -1.81 -6.53
#